data_63edfa38054647ec754e4c11f1140e0f
#
_entry.id   63edfa38054647ec754e4c11f1140e0f
#
_cell.length_a   1.000
_cell.length_b   1.000
_cell.length_c   1.000
_cell.angle_alpha   90.00
_cell.angle_beta   90.00
_cell.angle_gamma   90.00
#
_symmetry.space_group_name_H-M   'P 1'
#
loop_
_entity.id
_entity.type
_entity.pdbx_description
1 polymer ?
#
loop_
_entity_poly.entity_id
_entity_poly.type
_entity_poly.pdbx_seq_one_letter_code
_entity_poly.pdbx_strand_id
1 'polypeptide(L)'
;KKEPKRFYPNGSLAANVLGFVGLDGTGLAGIEQVYNEKITGEPGKVFIEKDSRGRAYESTEVAGRPGQTVVLTIDQSIQYQAETALTMAIEQSGAKAGTAIVLDPHTGEILALANAPTFDPNDVGAASPAARNNWALQNIYEPGSTFKVVAFSAAIEKGLAKPSDTIDCQMGSITVAKRVIHDHHPFGTLTIADALAKSSNVAAIKLGLRVGDPTMYEYITRFGFGSRTGVELPGETAGVIRPVSRWQPSSIGSVAIGQEVGVTPLQMAAAFGALANDGVRVAPHLIREIRSAGGGSSYRPNPEQRRVISKQTASALRGMLEGVTLNGTAKKAQLDGYTAAGKTGTAQKIDPKTRTYSKTKFVASFVGFAPVNDPAVVIIVVIDEPGGAYHGGDVAAPVFRQIAEQILPEMGVIPDTDFKNPELVARAVQTPAEISKMRDEEKRRDEDVREQESRDSTMPRVAARDNKGGEIVYAVATSNAILMPDLRGRSVRDVARACAQLGMQLEARGEGGRALGQTPGAGAELRQGEIIYVDFGKLN
;
A
#
# COMPACT_ATOMS: atom_id res chain seq x y z
N LYS A 1 -14.27 20.53 -36.15
CA LYS A 1 -13.00 20.07 -35.59
C LYS A 1 -13.35 19.15 -34.42
N LYS A 2 -12.91 17.87 -34.43
CA LYS A 2 -13.07 16.99 -33.28
C LYS A 2 -11.96 17.34 -32.30
N GLU A 3 -12.32 17.69 -31.05
CA GLU A 3 -11.37 17.94 -29.99
C GLU A 3 -11.39 16.74 -29.03
N PRO A 4 -10.26 16.07 -28.79
CA PRO A 4 -10.18 15.00 -27.79
C PRO A 4 -10.38 15.59 -26.40
N LYS A 5 -11.17 14.91 -25.58
CA LYS A 5 -11.35 15.25 -24.16
C LYS A 5 -10.94 14.04 -23.31
N ARG A 6 -10.10 14.28 -22.30
CA ARG A 6 -9.79 13.26 -21.29
C ARG A 6 -11.01 13.06 -20.41
N PHE A 7 -11.34 11.81 -20.13
CA PHE A 7 -12.44 11.42 -19.27
C PHE A 7 -11.96 10.38 -18.26
N TYR A 8 -12.35 10.55 -17.01
CA TYR A 8 -11.99 9.68 -15.89
C TYR A 8 -13.24 8.90 -15.45
N PRO A 9 -13.42 7.65 -15.92
CA PRO A 9 -14.69 6.91 -15.77
C PRO A 9 -15.04 6.59 -14.32
N ASN A 10 -14.02 6.48 -13.44
CA ASN A 10 -14.22 6.16 -12.03
C ASN A 10 -14.33 7.41 -11.13
N GLY A 11 -14.54 8.62 -11.71
CA GLY A 11 -14.70 9.86 -10.96
C GLY A 11 -13.53 10.13 -10.04
N SER A 12 -13.77 10.29 -8.74
CA SER A 12 -12.75 10.65 -7.73
C SER A 12 -11.80 9.52 -7.36
N LEU A 13 -12.04 8.27 -7.81
CA LEU A 13 -11.19 7.13 -7.44
C LEU A 13 -9.75 7.34 -7.91
N ALA A 14 -8.80 7.25 -6.99
CA ALA A 14 -7.37 7.46 -7.20
C ALA A 14 -7.00 8.83 -7.81
N ALA A 15 -7.85 9.86 -7.63
CA ALA A 15 -7.68 11.18 -8.27
C ALA A 15 -6.32 11.81 -8.03
N ASN A 16 -5.78 11.71 -6.80
CA ASN A 16 -4.46 12.25 -6.46
C ASN A 16 -3.29 11.45 -7.08
N VAL A 17 -3.52 10.22 -7.53
CA VAL A 17 -2.56 9.39 -8.28
C VAL A 17 -2.67 9.69 -9.76
N LEU A 18 -3.87 9.58 -10.33
CA LEU A 18 -4.11 9.82 -11.75
C LEU A 18 -3.76 11.25 -12.14
N GLY A 19 -4.18 12.21 -11.32
CA GLY A 19 -4.08 13.62 -11.66
C GLY A 19 -5.15 14.05 -12.64
N PHE A 20 -4.87 15.09 -13.41
CA PHE A 20 -5.80 15.65 -14.39
C PHE A 20 -5.06 16.39 -15.49
N VAL A 21 -5.78 16.65 -16.58
CA VAL A 21 -5.28 17.45 -17.72
C VAL A 21 -5.95 18.82 -17.79
N GLY A 22 -5.25 19.78 -18.38
CA GLY A 22 -5.79 21.09 -18.70
C GLY A 22 -6.74 21.06 -19.91
N LEU A 23 -7.31 22.22 -20.23
CA LEU A 23 -8.20 22.39 -21.39
C LEU A 23 -7.48 22.12 -22.72
N ASP A 24 -6.17 22.29 -22.74
CA ASP A 24 -5.29 22.00 -23.89
C ASP A 24 -4.87 20.52 -23.99
N GLY A 25 -5.32 19.67 -23.05
CA GLY A 25 -4.95 18.26 -22.96
C GLY A 25 -3.60 17.99 -22.30
N THR A 26 -2.90 19.04 -21.80
CA THR A 26 -1.62 18.88 -21.09
C THR A 26 -1.85 18.34 -19.68
N GLY A 27 -1.09 17.33 -19.25
CA GLY A 27 -1.11 16.80 -17.90
C GLY A 27 -0.61 17.82 -16.87
N LEU A 28 -1.43 18.12 -15.85
CA LEU A 28 -1.15 19.15 -14.86
C LEU A 28 -0.85 18.60 -13.45
N ALA A 29 -1.22 17.36 -13.18
CA ALA A 29 -0.99 16.69 -11.90
C ALA A 29 -0.86 15.18 -12.07
N GLY A 30 -0.36 14.49 -11.04
CA GLY A 30 -0.32 13.03 -10.97
C GLY A 30 0.44 12.35 -12.11
N ILE A 31 0.00 11.17 -12.46
CA ILE A 31 0.54 10.38 -13.58
C ILE A 31 0.34 11.09 -14.91
N GLU A 32 -0.78 11.80 -15.11
CA GLU A 32 -1.02 12.59 -16.32
C GLU A 32 0.09 13.62 -16.55
N GLN A 33 0.60 14.25 -15.49
CA GLN A 33 1.71 15.21 -15.60
C GLN A 33 3.05 14.53 -15.88
N VAL A 34 3.38 13.49 -15.10
CA VAL A 34 4.70 12.83 -15.18
C VAL A 34 4.89 12.12 -16.52
N TYR A 35 3.82 11.51 -17.03
CA TYR A 35 3.86 10.72 -18.28
C TYR A 35 3.19 11.43 -19.45
N ASN A 36 2.95 12.74 -19.37
CA ASN A 36 2.26 13.52 -20.40
C ASN A 36 2.80 13.23 -21.82
N GLU A 37 4.11 13.30 -22.02
CA GLU A 37 4.74 13.07 -23.33
C GLU A 37 4.49 11.66 -23.89
N LYS A 38 4.38 10.67 -23.00
CA LYS A 38 4.16 9.27 -23.41
C LYS A 38 2.71 8.97 -23.73
N ILE A 39 1.77 9.55 -22.98
CA ILE A 39 0.33 9.24 -23.10
C ILE A 39 -0.41 10.14 -24.08
N THR A 40 0.13 11.32 -24.41
CA THR A 40 -0.54 12.27 -25.32
C THR A 40 -0.56 11.79 -26.78
N GLY A 41 0.48 11.07 -27.23
CA GLY A 41 0.62 10.67 -28.63
C GLY A 41 0.97 11.82 -29.56
N GLU A 42 0.91 11.57 -30.85
CA GLU A 42 1.18 12.56 -31.92
C GLU A 42 -0.12 12.88 -32.65
N PRO A 43 -0.54 14.15 -32.71
CA PRO A 43 -1.74 14.53 -33.46
C PRO A 43 -1.58 14.28 -34.95
N GLY A 44 -2.62 13.80 -35.59
CA GLY A 44 -2.69 13.72 -37.04
C GLY A 44 -2.68 15.11 -37.70
N LYS A 45 -2.24 15.18 -38.92
CA LYS A 45 -2.20 16.41 -39.72
C LYS A 45 -3.03 16.25 -40.98
N VAL A 46 -3.84 17.24 -41.28
CA VAL A 46 -4.55 17.33 -42.56
C VAL A 46 -3.98 18.51 -43.34
N PHE A 47 -3.35 18.22 -44.45
CA PHE A 47 -2.86 19.21 -45.39
C PHE A 47 -3.98 19.47 -46.39
N ILE A 48 -4.45 20.71 -46.49
CA ILE A 48 -5.51 21.11 -47.42
C ILE A 48 -4.91 22.04 -48.46
N GLU A 49 -4.88 21.57 -49.69
CA GLU A 49 -4.50 22.41 -50.81
C GLU A 49 -5.70 23.27 -51.22
N LYS A 50 -5.44 24.55 -51.47
CA LYS A 50 -6.46 25.54 -51.85
C LYS A 50 -6.10 26.20 -53.14
N ASP A 51 -7.11 26.46 -53.97
CA ASP A 51 -6.96 27.27 -55.20
C ASP A 51 -6.72 28.75 -54.84
N SER A 52 -6.42 29.55 -55.88
CA SER A 52 -6.20 31.00 -55.73
C SER A 52 -7.40 31.77 -55.17
N ARG A 53 -8.57 31.15 -55.12
CA ARG A 53 -9.81 31.68 -54.53
C ARG A 53 -10.09 31.13 -53.13
N GLY A 54 -9.12 30.37 -52.54
CA GLY A 54 -9.23 29.80 -51.20
C GLY A 54 -10.11 28.55 -51.08
N ARG A 55 -10.56 27.95 -52.20
CA ARG A 55 -11.36 26.72 -52.20
C ARG A 55 -10.46 25.51 -52.12
N ALA A 56 -10.75 24.60 -51.15
CA ALA A 56 -10.03 23.34 -51.03
C ALA A 56 -10.32 22.43 -52.24
N TYR A 57 -9.28 21.90 -52.87
CA TYR A 57 -9.41 20.96 -53.98
C TYR A 57 -8.74 19.61 -53.69
N GLU A 58 -7.81 19.55 -52.78
CA GLU A 58 -7.16 18.31 -52.37
C GLU A 58 -6.87 18.33 -50.85
N SER A 59 -6.94 17.17 -50.20
CA SER A 59 -6.55 17.01 -48.82
C SER A 59 -5.75 15.72 -48.61
N THR A 60 -4.58 15.86 -48.02
CA THR A 60 -3.75 14.72 -47.60
C THR A 60 -3.82 14.59 -46.08
N GLU A 61 -4.25 13.44 -45.61
CA GLU A 61 -4.34 13.16 -44.16
C GLU A 61 -3.14 12.31 -43.74
N VAL A 62 -2.41 12.78 -42.73
CA VAL A 62 -1.41 12.00 -42.01
C VAL A 62 -2.05 11.58 -40.70
N ALA A 63 -2.26 10.28 -40.55
CA ALA A 63 -2.87 9.74 -39.34
C ALA A 63 -2.04 10.05 -38.10
N GLY A 64 -2.71 10.40 -37.00
CA GLY A 64 -2.06 10.55 -35.69
C GLY A 64 -1.55 9.23 -35.15
N ARG A 65 -0.58 9.30 -34.27
CA ARG A 65 -0.10 8.13 -33.52
C ARG A 65 -0.67 8.16 -32.11
N PRO A 66 -1.36 7.09 -31.67
CA PRO A 66 -1.87 7.03 -30.31
C PRO A 66 -0.72 7.02 -29.30
N GLY A 67 -0.95 7.58 -28.12
CA GLY A 67 -0.02 7.53 -27.01
C GLY A 67 0.15 6.11 -26.44
N GLN A 68 1.09 5.98 -25.55
CA GLN A 68 1.36 4.74 -24.82
C GLN A 68 0.31 4.54 -23.72
N THR A 69 0.11 3.28 -23.32
CA THR A 69 -0.73 2.92 -22.17
C THR A 69 0.17 2.75 -20.93
N VAL A 70 -0.12 3.50 -19.89
CA VAL A 70 0.52 3.36 -18.58
C VAL A 70 -0.35 2.46 -17.71
N VAL A 71 0.18 1.31 -17.30
CA VAL A 71 -0.48 0.37 -16.40
C VAL A 71 0.06 0.60 -14.99
N LEU A 72 -0.84 0.93 -14.07
CA LEU A 72 -0.49 1.22 -12.68
C LEU A 72 -0.48 -0.06 -11.83
N THR A 73 0.18 0.03 -10.68
CA THR A 73 0.15 -0.99 -9.62
C THR A 73 -1.12 -0.89 -8.77
N ILE A 74 -1.82 0.26 -8.83
CA ILE A 74 -3.08 0.47 -8.12
C ILE A 74 -4.08 -0.60 -8.50
N ASP A 75 -4.61 -1.28 -7.51
CA ASP A 75 -5.75 -2.17 -7.64
C ASP A 75 -7.03 -1.39 -7.36
N GLN A 76 -8.00 -1.46 -8.28
CA GLN A 76 -9.22 -0.66 -8.20
C GLN A 76 -10.04 -0.98 -6.96
N SER A 77 -10.16 -2.25 -6.58
CA SER A 77 -10.93 -2.68 -5.43
C SER A 77 -10.24 -2.27 -4.12
N ILE A 78 -8.93 -2.51 -4.01
CA ILE A 78 -8.13 -2.13 -2.84
C ILE A 78 -8.15 -0.60 -2.65
N GLN A 79 -8.03 0.17 -3.74
CA GLN A 79 -8.12 1.63 -3.71
C GLN A 79 -9.49 2.09 -3.20
N TYR A 80 -10.58 1.49 -3.71
CA TYR A 80 -11.93 1.83 -3.29
C TYR A 80 -12.15 1.54 -1.80
N GLN A 81 -11.69 0.38 -1.31
CA GLN A 81 -11.78 0.03 0.11
C GLN A 81 -10.98 1.02 0.99
N ALA A 82 -9.77 1.38 0.55
CA ALA A 82 -8.93 2.33 1.28
C ALA A 82 -9.56 3.74 1.34
N GLU A 83 -10.11 4.24 0.22
CA GLU A 83 -10.78 5.53 0.17
C GLU A 83 -12.06 5.55 1.02
N THR A 84 -12.86 4.49 0.93
CA THR A 84 -14.11 4.36 1.71
C THR A 84 -13.81 4.35 3.20
N ALA A 85 -12.90 3.50 3.67
CA ALA A 85 -12.54 3.40 5.07
C ALA A 85 -11.94 4.70 5.61
N LEU A 86 -11.09 5.36 4.82
CA LEU A 86 -10.49 6.64 5.19
C LEU A 86 -11.53 7.75 5.28
N THR A 87 -12.41 7.88 4.28
CA THR A 87 -13.45 8.91 4.23
C THR A 87 -14.39 8.79 5.43
N MET A 88 -14.86 7.57 5.72
CA MET A 88 -15.69 7.31 6.90
C MET A 88 -14.99 7.72 8.20
N ALA A 89 -13.69 7.44 8.35
CA ALA A 89 -12.94 7.80 9.54
C ALA A 89 -12.74 9.32 9.68
N ILE A 90 -12.52 10.03 8.56
CA ILE A 90 -12.41 11.49 8.54
C ILE A 90 -13.75 12.14 8.95
N GLU A 91 -14.87 11.65 8.40
CA GLU A 91 -16.21 12.14 8.74
C GLU A 91 -16.56 11.87 10.20
N GLN A 92 -16.36 10.64 10.69
CA GLN A 92 -16.65 10.24 12.06
C GLN A 92 -15.81 10.98 13.11
N SER A 93 -14.53 11.23 12.80
CA SER A 93 -13.63 11.93 13.70
C SER A 93 -13.69 13.45 13.55
N GLY A 94 -14.35 13.99 12.54
CA GLY A 94 -14.30 15.41 12.20
C GLY A 94 -12.88 15.91 11.90
N ALA A 95 -12.02 15.00 11.40
CA ALA A 95 -10.63 15.31 11.11
C ALA A 95 -10.51 16.25 9.90
N LYS A 96 -9.41 16.98 9.85
CA LYS A 96 -9.16 17.94 8.77
C LYS A 96 -8.78 17.28 7.45
N ALA A 97 -7.99 16.22 7.53
CA ALA A 97 -7.49 15.47 6.37
C ALA A 97 -6.94 14.10 6.81
N GLY A 98 -6.66 13.25 5.86
CA GLY A 98 -5.97 11.99 6.10
C GLY A 98 -5.45 11.32 4.83
N THR A 99 -4.66 10.29 5.03
CA THR A 99 -4.18 9.43 3.94
C THR A 99 -4.07 7.98 4.41
N ALA A 100 -4.34 7.06 3.49
CA ALA A 100 -4.09 5.63 3.68
C ALA A 100 -3.31 5.09 2.48
N ILE A 101 -2.27 4.29 2.73
CA ILE A 101 -1.44 3.68 1.69
C ILE A 101 -1.43 2.18 1.95
N VAL A 102 -1.65 1.39 0.90
CA VAL A 102 -1.48 -0.06 0.89
C VAL A 102 -0.30 -0.39 -0.02
N LEU A 103 0.72 -1.03 0.53
CA LEU A 103 1.98 -1.35 -0.14
C LEU A 103 2.23 -2.87 -0.08
N ASP A 104 2.61 -3.48 -1.19
CA ASP A 104 3.21 -4.82 -1.20
C ASP A 104 4.67 -4.70 -0.75
N PRO A 105 5.07 -5.29 0.40
CA PRO A 105 6.42 -5.15 0.93
C PRO A 105 7.49 -5.86 0.10
N HIS A 106 7.13 -6.85 -0.71
CA HIS A 106 8.06 -7.69 -1.47
C HIS A 106 8.40 -7.09 -2.83
N THR A 107 7.41 -6.46 -3.47
CA THR A 107 7.57 -5.85 -4.79
C THR A 107 7.78 -4.35 -4.74
N GLY A 108 7.31 -3.67 -3.69
CA GLY A 108 7.24 -2.22 -3.61
C GLY A 108 6.06 -1.61 -4.38
N GLU A 109 5.17 -2.44 -4.94
CA GLU A 109 3.96 -1.97 -5.61
C GLU A 109 3.04 -1.25 -4.63
N ILE A 110 2.64 -0.02 -4.95
CA ILE A 110 1.60 0.70 -4.23
C ILE A 110 0.26 0.21 -4.77
N LEU A 111 -0.46 -0.57 -3.98
CA LEU A 111 -1.75 -1.14 -4.35
C LEU A 111 -2.91 -0.16 -4.15
N ALA A 112 -2.77 0.75 -3.19
CA ALA A 112 -3.69 1.87 -2.98
C ALA A 112 -2.96 3.06 -2.37
N LEU A 113 -3.39 4.28 -2.76
CA LEU A 113 -2.96 5.55 -2.21
C LEU A 113 -4.18 6.47 -2.12
N ALA A 114 -4.84 6.45 -0.97
CA ALA A 114 -6.03 7.21 -0.69
C ALA A 114 -5.71 8.51 0.05
N ASN A 115 -6.39 9.58 -0.30
CA ASN A 115 -6.35 10.87 0.40
C ASN A 115 -7.78 11.37 0.67
N ALA A 116 -7.97 12.03 1.79
CA ALA A 116 -9.21 12.72 2.12
C ALA A 116 -8.88 14.11 2.71
N PRO A 117 -9.51 15.21 2.23
CA PRO A 117 -10.45 15.23 1.12
C PRO A 117 -9.82 14.88 -0.24
N THR A 118 -10.65 14.43 -1.17
CA THR A 118 -10.28 14.15 -2.58
C THR A 118 -11.12 14.99 -3.54
N PHE A 119 -10.95 14.81 -4.87
CA PHE A 119 -11.64 15.59 -5.90
C PHE A 119 -12.03 14.70 -7.09
N ASP A 120 -12.94 15.18 -7.95
CA ASP A 120 -13.22 14.55 -9.24
C ASP A 120 -12.32 15.18 -10.33
N PRO A 121 -11.46 14.39 -11.00
CA PRO A 121 -10.63 14.89 -12.10
C PRO A 121 -11.44 15.39 -13.31
N ASN A 122 -12.72 15.02 -13.42
CA ASN A 122 -13.62 15.54 -14.46
C ASN A 122 -14.11 16.95 -14.16
N ASP A 123 -14.07 17.38 -12.87
CA ASP A 123 -14.49 18.72 -12.40
C ASP A 123 -13.48 19.34 -11.41
N VAL A 124 -12.26 19.56 -11.87
CA VAL A 124 -11.17 20.11 -11.05
C VAL A 124 -11.46 21.53 -10.57
N GLY A 125 -12.32 22.27 -11.29
CA GLY A 125 -12.70 23.62 -10.92
C GLY A 125 -13.43 23.72 -9.58
N ALA A 126 -14.19 22.71 -9.20
CA ALA A 126 -14.87 22.61 -7.92
C ALA A 126 -13.94 22.15 -6.78
N ALA A 127 -12.75 21.64 -7.07
CA ALA A 127 -11.83 21.08 -6.08
C ALA A 127 -11.13 22.14 -5.26
N SER A 128 -11.18 22.00 -3.93
CA SER A 128 -10.37 22.84 -3.02
C SER A 128 -8.87 22.57 -3.19
N PRO A 129 -7.98 23.52 -2.87
CA PRO A 129 -6.54 23.28 -2.85
C PRO A 129 -6.14 22.10 -1.94
N ALA A 130 -6.83 21.92 -0.81
CA ALA A 130 -6.59 20.82 0.12
C ALA A 130 -6.90 19.45 -0.50
N ALA A 131 -7.97 19.34 -1.29
CA ALA A 131 -8.36 18.10 -1.96
C ALA A 131 -7.36 17.68 -3.07
N ARG A 132 -6.72 18.66 -3.72
CA ARG A 132 -5.71 18.43 -4.75
C ARG A 132 -4.32 18.09 -4.19
N ASN A 133 -4.09 18.28 -2.89
CA ASN A 133 -2.83 17.98 -2.24
C ASN A 133 -2.69 16.48 -2.00
N ASN A 134 -1.60 15.88 -2.46
CA ASN A 134 -1.31 14.48 -2.17
C ASN A 134 -0.62 14.35 -0.79
N TRP A 135 -1.43 14.08 0.23
CA TRP A 135 -0.98 13.95 1.61
C TRP A 135 0.07 12.86 1.81
N ALA A 136 0.02 11.81 1.03
CA ALA A 136 0.90 10.65 1.14
C ALA A 136 2.39 10.99 0.94
N LEU A 137 2.69 12.02 0.11
CA LEU A 137 4.06 12.32 -0.31
C LEU A 137 4.45 13.80 -0.25
N GLN A 138 3.48 14.72 -0.16
CA GLN A 138 3.72 16.16 -0.13
C GLN A 138 3.70 16.74 1.29
N ASN A 139 3.04 16.05 2.23
CA ASN A 139 2.92 16.51 3.60
C ASN A 139 3.94 15.82 4.51
N ILE A 140 4.52 16.63 5.39
CA ILE A 140 5.49 16.19 6.39
C ILE A 140 4.83 16.28 7.77
N TYR A 141 5.01 15.24 8.57
CA TYR A 141 4.58 15.22 9.97
C TYR A 141 5.67 14.61 10.86
N GLU A 142 5.65 14.93 12.14
CA GLU A 142 6.46 14.21 13.13
C GLU A 142 5.82 12.85 13.39
N PRO A 143 6.51 11.72 13.13
CA PRO A 143 5.91 10.39 13.21
C PRO A 143 5.61 9.92 14.64
N GLY A 144 6.24 10.56 15.63
CA GLY A 144 6.09 10.17 17.02
C GLY A 144 6.45 8.69 17.24
N SER A 145 5.64 7.98 17.99
CA SER A 145 5.94 6.60 18.41
C SER A 145 6.06 5.57 17.30
N THR A 146 5.60 5.84 16.07
CA THR A 146 5.84 4.93 14.93
C THR A 146 7.32 4.89 14.56
N PHE A 147 8.06 5.96 14.83
CA PHE A 147 9.50 6.05 14.55
C PHE A 147 10.38 5.26 15.53
N LYS A 148 9.86 4.86 16.69
CA LYS A 148 10.61 4.07 17.69
C LYS A 148 11.22 2.80 17.10
N VAL A 149 10.61 2.23 16.07
CA VAL A 149 11.14 1.06 15.36
C VAL A 149 12.59 1.26 14.89
N VAL A 150 13.01 2.50 14.60
CA VAL A 150 14.38 2.79 14.17
C VAL A 150 15.37 2.58 15.34
N ALA A 151 15.08 3.14 16.52
CA ALA A 151 15.93 2.99 17.70
C ALA A 151 16.00 1.52 18.18
N PHE A 152 14.83 0.83 18.18
CA PHE A 152 14.78 -0.59 18.52
C PHE A 152 15.53 -1.45 17.51
N SER A 153 15.34 -1.19 16.20
CA SER A 153 16.06 -1.89 15.13
C SER A 153 17.59 -1.73 15.29
N ALA A 154 18.05 -0.49 15.48
CA ALA A 154 19.46 -0.20 15.62
C ALA A 154 20.07 -0.89 16.85
N ALA A 155 19.36 -0.86 17.98
CA ALA A 155 19.82 -1.49 19.22
C ALA A 155 19.91 -3.02 19.08
N ILE A 156 18.91 -3.66 18.47
CA ILE A 156 18.89 -5.12 18.29
C ILE A 156 19.94 -5.54 17.26
N GLU A 157 20.02 -4.86 16.12
CA GLU A 157 20.97 -5.17 15.03
C GLU A 157 22.43 -5.03 15.49
N LYS A 158 22.72 -4.06 16.36
CA LYS A 158 24.06 -3.89 16.96
C LYS A 158 24.32 -4.81 18.15
N GLY A 159 23.38 -5.68 18.52
CA GLY A 159 23.52 -6.59 19.66
C GLY A 159 23.49 -5.89 21.04
N LEU A 160 23.02 -4.65 21.11
CA LEU A 160 22.93 -3.85 22.34
C LEU A 160 21.69 -4.16 23.17
N ALA A 161 20.72 -4.88 22.58
CA ALA A 161 19.50 -5.32 23.21
C ALA A 161 18.94 -6.57 22.52
N LYS A 162 18.27 -7.43 23.28
CA LYS A 162 17.46 -8.55 22.81
C LYS A 162 16.01 -8.33 23.23
N PRO A 163 15.00 -8.89 22.55
CA PRO A 163 13.59 -8.74 22.93
C PRO A 163 13.28 -9.14 24.38
N SER A 164 13.98 -10.16 24.91
CA SER A 164 13.83 -10.68 26.26
C SER A 164 14.58 -9.90 27.35
N ASP A 165 15.53 -9.03 26.98
CA ASP A 165 16.26 -8.23 27.94
C ASP A 165 15.32 -7.27 28.66
N THR A 166 15.65 -6.93 29.90
CA THR A 166 14.87 -5.99 30.68
C THR A 166 15.45 -4.58 30.64
N ILE A 167 14.58 -3.59 30.72
CA ILE A 167 14.92 -2.18 30.77
C ILE A 167 14.07 -1.49 31.83
N ASP A 168 14.72 -0.78 32.74
CA ASP A 168 14.02 0.05 33.73
C ASP A 168 13.50 1.33 33.09
N CYS A 169 12.18 1.51 33.06
CA CYS A 169 11.51 2.69 32.51
C CYS A 169 11.35 3.82 33.54
N GLN A 170 12.03 3.74 34.70
CA GLN A 170 12.14 4.81 35.71
C GLN A 170 10.79 5.41 36.12
N MET A 171 9.78 4.56 36.32
CA MET A 171 8.41 4.99 36.61
C MET A 171 7.86 6.03 35.63
N GLY A 172 8.29 5.93 34.33
CA GLY A 172 7.77 6.71 33.23
C GLY A 172 8.37 8.11 33.06
N SER A 173 9.57 8.39 33.60
CA SER A 173 10.21 9.69 33.44
C SER A 173 11.72 9.57 33.24
N ILE A 174 12.27 10.30 32.26
CA ILE A 174 13.69 10.38 31.99
C ILE A 174 14.13 11.80 31.69
N THR A 175 15.31 12.20 32.20
CA THR A 175 15.91 13.51 31.89
C THR A 175 17.07 13.34 30.92
N VAL A 176 16.99 14.02 29.77
CA VAL A 176 18.08 14.05 28.77
C VAL A 176 18.49 15.52 28.56
N ALA A 177 19.73 15.85 28.92
CA ALA A 177 20.29 17.21 28.77
C ALA A 177 19.31 18.31 29.26
N LYS A 178 18.81 18.18 30.49
CA LYS A 178 17.88 19.08 31.17
C LYS A 178 16.42 19.06 30.65
N ARG A 179 16.11 18.29 29.60
CA ARG A 179 14.73 18.08 29.13
C ARG A 179 14.16 16.83 29.80
N VAL A 180 13.02 17.00 30.50
CA VAL A 180 12.29 15.89 31.08
C VAL A 180 11.28 15.37 30.04
N ILE A 181 11.28 14.06 29.81
CA ILE A 181 10.37 13.39 28.87
C ILE A 181 9.63 12.31 29.66
N HIS A 182 8.33 12.20 29.42
CA HIS A 182 7.45 11.29 30.15
C HIS A 182 6.89 10.21 29.24
N ASP A 183 6.65 9.02 29.80
CA ASP A 183 5.74 8.01 29.24
C ASP A 183 4.28 8.44 29.43
N HIS A 184 3.36 7.83 28.69
CA HIS A 184 1.93 8.02 28.91
C HIS A 184 1.44 7.39 30.23
N HIS A 185 2.12 6.35 30.68
CA HIS A 185 1.86 5.66 31.96
C HIS A 185 3.17 5.42 32.68
N PRO A 186 3.15 5.40 34.01
CA PRO A 186 4.34 5.05 34.81
C PRO A 186 4.65 3.56 34.67
N PHE A 187 5.74 3.23 34.00
CA PHE A 187 6.25 1.87 33.89
C PHE A 187 7.51 1.72 34.76
N GLY A 188 7.60 0.61 35.50
CA GLY A 188 8.84 0.15 36.13
C GLY A 188 9.73 -0.57 35.10
N THR A 189 10.20 -1.76 35.46
CA THR A 189 11.01 -2.59 34.56
C THR A 189 10.10 -3.36 33.59
N LEU A 190 10.42 -3.27 32.30
CA LEU A 190 9.75 -3.98 31.20
C LEU A 190 10.77 -4.83 30.44
N THR A 191 10.32 -5.85 29.73
CA THR A 191 11.12 -6.43 28.65
C THR A 191 11.24 -5.44 27.51
N ILE A 192 12.27 -5.57 26.66
CA ILE A 192 12.41 -4.73 25.44
C ILE A 192 11.18 -4.93 24.53
N ALA A 193 10.66 -6.15 24.44
CA ALA A 193 9.44 -6.43 23.68
C ALA A 193 8.22 -5.68 24.25
N ASP A 194 7.98 -5.79 25.55
CA ASP A 194 6.89 -5.07 26.22
C ASP A 194 7.04 -3.56 26.16
N ALA A 195 8.27 -3.06 26.22
CA ALA A 195 8.55 -1.62 26.11
C ALA A 195 8.14 -1.06 24.73
N LEU A 196 8.34 -1.84 23.65
CA LEU A 196 7.82 -1.47 22.33
C LEU A 196 6.29 -1.61 22.27
N ALA A 197 5.74 -2.71 22.80
CA ALA A 197 4.30 -2.98 22.82
C ALA A 197 3.51 -1.89 23.57
N LYS A 198 4.00 -1.49 24.73
CA LYS A 198 3.43 -0.42 25.57
C LYS A 198 3.87 0.98 25.14
N SER A 199 4.73 1.07 24.10
CA SER A 199 5.20 2.34 23.55
C SER A 199 5.94 3.23 24.54
N SER A 200 6.79 2.68 25.46
CA SER A 200 7.56 3.47 26.41
C SER A 200 8.52 4.43 25.69
N ASN A 201 8.43 5.71 26.03
CA ASN A 201 9.36 6.75 25.58
C ASN A 201 10.71 6.56 26.28
N VAL A 202 10.69 6.26 27.58
CA VAL A 202 11.88 6.08 28.40
C VAL A 202 12.76 4.95 27.83
N ALA A 203 12.14 3.81 27.49
CA ALA A 203 12.85 2.70 26.88
C ALA A 203 13.46 3.07 25.52
N ALA A 204 12.69 3.71 24.64
CA ALA A 204 13.17 4.14 23.34
C ALA A 204 14.35 5.11 23.44
N ILE A 205 14.26 6.07 24.37
CA ILE A 205 15.35 7.04 24.64
C ILE A 205 16.60 6.31 25.17
N LYS A 206 16.44 5.40 26.13
CA LYS A 206 17.58 4.63 26.65
C LYS A 206 18.26 3.79 25.56
N LEU A 207 17.49 3.19 24.66
CA LEU A 207 18.02 2.47 23.51
C LEU A 207 18.73 3.43 22.54
N GLY A 208 18.14 4.59 22.22
CA GLY A 208 18.78 5.61 21.42
C GLY A 208 20.12 6.09 22.00
N LEU A 209 20.16 6.34 23.31
CA LEU A 209 21.40 6.69 24.02
C LEU A 209 22.46 5.59 23.98
N ARG A 210 22.06 4.31 24.05
CA ARG A 210 22.99 3.16 23.91
C ARG A 210 23.53 3.05 22.49
N VAL A 211 22.69 3.33 21.48
CA VAL A 211 23.04 3.30 20.06
C VAL A 211 23.99 4.46 19.70
N GLY A 212 23.76 5.64 20.27
CA GLY A 212 24.51 6.87 20.02
C GLY A 212 24.11 7.60 18.73
N ASP A 213 24.38 8.90 18.68
CA ASP A 213 23.93 9.80 17.61
C ASP A 213 24.35 9.36 16.19
N PRO A 214 25.61 9.01 15.91
CA PRO A 214 26.03 8.63 14.56
C PRO A 214 25.33 7.38 14.06
N THR A 215 25.22 6.35 14.91
CA THR A 215 24.58 5.09 14.55
C THR A 215 23.06 5.28 14.40
N MET A 216 22.43 6.08 15.28
CA MET A 216 21.01 6.41 15.14
C MET A 216 20.73 7.09 13.81
N TYR A 217 21.54 8.07 13.41
CA TYR A 217 21.45 8.74 12.11
C TYR A 217 21.68 7.79 10.94
N GLU A 218 22.66 6.88 11.05
CA GLU A 218 22.89 5.82 10.05
C GLU A 218 21.63 5.00 9.81
N TYR A 219 20.96 4.52 10.89
CA TYR A 219 19.74 3.72 10.72
C TYR A 219 18.57 4.54 10.20
N ILE A 220 18.40 5.79 10.61
CA ILE A 220 17.42 6.70 10.04
C ILE A 220 17.56 6.76 8.51
N THR A 221 18.76 6.99 8.02
CA THR A 221 19.04 7.08 6.57
C THR A 221 18.96 5.72 5.86
N ARG A 222 19.34 4.62 6.53
CA ARG A 222 19.19 3.25 5.99
C ARG A 222 17.72 2.90 5.78
N PHE A 223 16.81 3.31 6.66
CA PHE A 223 15.37 3.15 6.48
C PHE A 223 14.78 4.05 5.38
N GLY A 224 15.55 4.98 4.82
CA GLY A 224 15.17 5.85 3.72
C GLY A 224 14.63 7.21 4.14
N PHE A 225 14.62 7.53 5.43
CA PHE A 225 14.20 8.85 5.90
C PHE A 225 15.22 9.93 5.53
N GLY A 226 14.72 11.11 5.18
CA GLY A 226 15.52 12.22 4.70
C GLY A 226 15.86 12.19 3.20
N SER A 227 15.31 11.20 2.47
CA SER A 227 15.45 11.08 1.01
C SER A 227 14.10 10.82 0.37
N ARG A 228 13.89 11.26 -0.87
CA ARG A 228 12.71 10.90 -1.66
C ARG A 228 12.68 9.41 -1.87
N THR A 229 11.49 8.82 -1.93
CA THR A 229 11.32 7.39 -2.24
C THR A 229 11.56 7.09 -3.71
N GLY A 230 11.35 8.09 -4.57
CA GLY A 230 11.47 7.97 -6.02
C GLY A 230 10.17 7.54 -6.71
N VAL A 231 9.04 7.58 -5.99
CA VAL A 231 7.72 7.26 -6.58
C VAL A 231 7.42 8.20 -7.76
N GLU A 232 6.79 7.68 -8.80
CA GLU A 232 6.54 8.37 -10.06
C GLU A 232 5.36 9.36 -9.97
N LEU A 233 5.42 10.23 -8.96
CA LEU A 233 4.45 11.32 -8.75
C LEU A 233 5.17 12.65 -8.50
N PRO A 234 4.57 13.77 -8.94
CA PRO A 234 5.17 15.08 -8.74
C PRO A 234 5.02 15.57 -7.29
N GLY A 235 5.95 16.42 -6.87
CA GLY A 235 5.86 17.12 -5.58
C GLY A 235 6.28 16.30 -4.37
N GLU A 236 6.88 15.13 -4.54
CA GLU A 236 7.41 14.35 -3.42
C GLU A 236 8.47 15.15 -2.64
N THR A 237 8.33 15.19 -1.30
CA THR A 237 9.30 15.78 -0.39
C THR A 237 10.21 14.73 0.24
N ALA A 238 11.47 15.10 0.48
CA ALA A 238 12.43 14.24 1.18
C ALA A 238 12.18 14.12 2.70
N GLY A 239 11.23 14.88 3.24
CA GLY A 239 11.09 15.02 4.69
C GLY A 239 12.18 15.93 5.28
N VAL A 240 12.31 15.94 6.60
CA VAL A 240 13.27 16.76 7.34
C VAL A 240 14.02 15.90 8.34
N ILE A 241 15.29 15.61 8.03
CA ILE A 241 16.21 14.93 8.93
C ILE A 241 17.47 15.82 9.07
N ARG A 242 17.70 16.33 10.26
CA ARG A 242 18.90 17.16 10.52
C ARG A 242 20.14 16.28 10.61
N PRO A 243 21.28 16.66 10.01
CA PRO A 243 22.54 15.93 10.17
C PRO A 243 22.99 15.98 11.64
N VAL A 244 23.74 14.96 12.07
CA VAL A 244 24.22 14.82 13.47
C VAL A 244 24.94 16.08 13.96
N SER A 245 25.71 16.75 13.09
CA SER A 245 26.42 18.00 13.43
C SER A 245 25.51 19.15 13.88
N ARG A 246 24.20 19.05 13.63
CA ARG A 246 23.17 20.02 14.07
C ARG A 246 22.33 19.51 15.24
N TRP A 247 22.63 18.33 15.76
CA TRP A 247 21.91 17.83 16.92
C TRP A 247 22.34 18.54 18.20
N GLN A 248 21.37 18.83 19.05
CA GLN A 248 21.60 19.33 20.41
C GLN A 248 21.79 18.12 21.36
N PRO A 249 22.37 18.28 22.51
CA PRO A 249 22.55 17.20 23.49
C PRO A 249 21.24 16.46 23.87
N SER A 250 20.08 17.10 23.70
CA SER A 250 18.78 16.46 23.92
C SER A 250 18.17 15.81 22.67
N SER A 251 18.76 16.04 21.47
CA SER A 251 18.15 15.61 20.20
C SER A 251 18.04 14.09 20.10
N ILE A 252 19.01 13.32 20.59
CA ILE A 252 18.93 11.86 20.58
C ILE A 252 17.68 11.35 21.31
N GLY A 253 17.31 11.97 22.43
CA GLY A 253 16.10 11.63 23.16
C GLY A 253 14.82 11.95 22.39
N SER A 254 14.78 13.11 21.70
CA SER A 254 13.65 13.53 20.86
C SER A 254 13.52 12.64 19.62
N VAL A 255 14.62 12.41 18.91
CA VAL A 255 14.67 11.62 17.68
C VAL A 255 14.29 10.17 17.94
N ALA A 256 14.74 9.56 19.03
CA ALA A 256 14.40 8.19 19.41
C ALA A 256 12.89 7.95 19.58
N ILE A 257 12.12 9.00 19.85
CA ILE A 257 10.67 8.95 19.99
C ILE A 257 9.91 9.59 18.82
N GLY A 258 10.62 9.93 17.73
CA GLY A 258 10.04 10.48 16.50
C GLY A 258 9.64 11.95 16.58
N GLN A 259 10.32 12.74 17.41
CA GLN A 259 10.27 14.19 17.43
C GLN A 259 11.55 14.79 16.80
N GLU A 260 11.52 16.06 16.39
CA GLU A 260 12.61 16.73 15.66
C GLU A 260 12.95 16.08 14.31
N VAL A 261 12.10 15.19 13.81
CA VAL A 261 12.16 14.54 12.51
C VAL A 261 10.85 14.76 11.77
N GLY A 262 10.92 15.02 10.48
CA GLY A 262 9.75 15.17 9.62
C GLY A 262 9.77 14.11 8.53
N VAL A 263 8.71 13.32 8.43
CA VAL A 263 8.61 12.23 7.47
C VAL A 263 7.33 12.32 6.65
N THR A 264 7.30 11.70 5.47
CA THR A 264 6.05 11.50 4.73
C THR A 264 5.41 10.16 5.11
N PRO A 265 4.09 10.02 4.95
CA PRO A 265 3.42 8.73 5.11
C PRO A 265 4.03 7.64 4.23
N LEU A 266 4.41 7.96 2.99
CA LEU A 266 5.01 6.99 2.07
C LEU A 266 6.40 6.51 2.55
N GLN A 267 7.23 7.40 3.10
CA GLN A 267 8.50 7.00 3.73
C GLN A 267 8.27 6.04 4.90
N MET A 268 7.25 6.30 5.71
CA MET A 268 6.91 5.43 6.84
C MET A 268 6.40 4.06 6.37
N ALA A 269 5.54 4.02 5.34
CA ALA A 269 5.09 2.77 4.72
C ALA A 269 6.28 1.93 4.21
N ALA A 270 7.21 2.56 3.48
CA ALA A 270 8.41 1.90 2.96
C ALA A 270 9.34 1.39 4.08
N ALA A 271 9.46 2.13 5.19
CA ALA A 271 10.24 1.72 6.35
C ALA A 271 9.66 0.47 7.02
N PHE A 272 8.32 0.42 7.19
CA PHE A 272 7.64 -0.79 7.68
C PHE A 272 7.65 -1.93 6.66
N GLY A 273 7.66 -1.61 5.35
CA GLY A 273 7.91 -2.56 4.28
C GLY A 273 9.23 -3.33 4.48
N ALA A 274 10.29 -2.64 4.92
CA ALA A 274 11.55 -3.31 5.24
C ALA A 274 11.42 -4.29 6.42
N LEU A 275 10.63 -3.97 7.46
CA LEU A 275 10.38 -4.87 8.58
C LEU A 275 9.57 -6.09 8.14
N ALA A 276 8.57 -5.88 7.28
CA ALA A 276 7.71 -6.91 6.71
C ALA A 276 8.46 -7.83 5.74
N ASN A 277 9.45 -7.31 5.00
CA ASN A 277 10.22 -8.00 3.98
C ASN A 277 11.63 -8.39 4.47
N ASP A 278 11.71 -9.10 5.58
CA ASP A 278 12.96 -9.69 6.10
C ASP A 278 14.15 -8.70 6.16
N GLY A 279 13.87 -7.44 6.42
CA GLY A 279 14.86 -6.37 6.54
C GLY A 279 15.32 -5.76 5.22
N VAL A 280 14.64 -6.05 4.11
CA VAL A 280 14.93 -5.50 2.78
C VAL A 280 13.87 -4.44 2.43
N ARG A 281 14.29 -3.19 2.31
CA ARG A 281 13.45 -2.12 1.77
C ARG A 281 13.43 -2.21 0.25
N VAL A 282 12.24 -2.23 -0.32
CA VAL A 282 12.00 -2.09 -1.76
C VAL A 282 11.46 -0.68 -2.02
N ALA A 283 11.95 -0.02 -3.06
CA ALA A 283 11.49 1.32 -3.41
C ALA A 283 10.00 1.28 -3.84
N PRO A 284 9.13 2.07 -3.21
CA PRO A 284 7.73 2.17 -3.63
C PRO A 284 7.58 2.67 -5.06
N HIS A 285 6.68 2.09 -5.83
CA HIS A 285 6.42 2.51 -7.21
C HIS A 285 4.95 2.33 -7.60
N LEU A 286 4.51 3.07 -8.61
CA LEU A 286 3.13 3.10 -9.11
C LEU A 286 3.00 2.51 -10.53
N ILE A 287 4.10 2.41 -11.27
CA ILE A 287 4.06 1.89 -12.64
C ILE A 287 4.30 0.39 -12.61
N ARG A 288 3.36 -0.38 -13.14
CA ARG A 288 3.55 -1.83 -13.37
C ARG A 288 4.22 -2.09 -14.71
N GLU A 289 3.75 -1.41 -15.76
CA GLU A 289 4.36 -1.44 -17.09
C GLU A 289 3.88 -0.27 -17.95
N ILE A 290 4.64 0.04 -19.01
CA ILE A 290 4.19 0.92 -20.07
C ILE A 290 4.13 0.10 -21.35
N ARG A 291 2.98 0.16 -22.05
CA ARG A 291 2.74 -0.53 -23.31
C ARG A 291 2.79 0.44 -24.46
N SER A 292 3.46 0.06 -25.54
CA SER A 292 3.41 0.81 -26.80
C SER A 292 2.02 0.73 -27.43
N ALA A 293 1.72 1.63 -28.35
CA ALA A 293 0.45 1.64 -29.11
C ALA A 293 0.17 0.31 -29.83
N GLY A 294 1.19 -0.47 -30.16
CA GLY A 294 1.09 -1.83 -30.73
C GLY A 294 0.89 -2.95 -29.70
N GLY A 295 0.71 -2.63 -28.41
CA GLY A 295 0.42 -3.61 -27.34
C GLY A 295 1.63 -4.28 -26.70
N GLY A 296 2.86 -4.07 -27.21
CA GLY A 296 4.08 -4.60 -26.59
C GLY A 296 4.52 -3.80 -25.36
N SER A 297 5.02 -4.48 -24.32
CA SER A 297 5.61 -3.81 -23.14
C SER A 297 6.89 -3.07 -23.54
N SER A 298 6.94 -1.75 -23.33
CA SER A 298 8.11 -0.91 -23.60
C SER A 298 8.93 -0.60 -22.35
N TYR A 299 8.34 -0.78 -21.17
CA TYR A 299 9.01 -0.53 -19.90
C TYR A 299 8.35 -1.34 -18.77
N ARG A 300 9.19 -1.92 -17.91
CA ARG A 300 8.80 -2.48 -16.60
C ARG A 300 9.77 -1.96 -15.55
N PRO A 301 9.30 -1.56 -14.36
CA PRO A 301 10.17 -1.06 -13.32
C PRO A 301 11.08 -2.18 -12.77
N ASN A 302 12.25 -1.77 -12.31
CA ASN A 302 13.15 -2.59 -11.50
C ASN A 302 13.46 -1.79 -10.22
N PRO A 303 12.59 -1.85 -9.19
CA PRO A 303 12.71 -1.02 -8.00
C PRO A 303 13.99 -1.35 -7.24
N GLU A 304 14.64 -0.30 -6.72
CA GLU A 304 15.81 -0.45 -5.86
C GLU A 304 15.47 -1.29 -4.62
N GLN A 305 16.29 -2.28 -4.34
CA GLN A 305 16.21 -3.09 -3.13
C GLN A 305 17.44 -2.84 -2.26
N ARG A 306 17.22 -2.54 -0.99
CA ARG A 306 18.28 -2.24 -0.04
C ARG A 306 18.06 -2.97 1.28
N ARG A 307 19.06 -3.74 1.72
CA ARG A 307 19.02 -4.32 3.07
C ARG A 307 19.27 -3.24 4.12
N VAL A 308 18.31 -3.07 5.00
CA VAL A 308 18.34 -2.09 6.11
C VAL A 308 18.84 -2.75 7.40
N ILE A 309 18.29 -3.92 7.70
CA ILE A 309 18.61 -4.76 8.87
C ILE A 309 18.69 -6.23 8.46
N SER A 310 19.22 -7.08 9.33
CA SER A 310 19.25 -8.52 9.12
C SER A 310 17.84 -9.13 9.18
N LYS A 311 17.67 -10.31 8.57
CA LYS A 311 16.44 -11.11 8.67
C LYS A 311 16.09 -11.42 10.12
N GLN A 312 17.11 -11.71 10.94
CA GLN A 312 16.90 -12.00 12.36
C GLN A 312 16.32 -10.82 13.11
N THR A 313 16.88 -9.62 12.92
CA THR A 313 16.35 -8.39 13.54
C THR A 313 14.94 -8.08 13.04
N ALA A 314 14.66 -8.23 11.76
CA ALA A 314 13.32 -8.04 11.19
C ALA A 314 12.31 -9.00 11.81
N SER A 315 12.64 -10.30 11.91
CA SER A 315 11.78 -11.31 12.54
C SER A 315 11.52 -11.00 14.02
N ALA A 316 12.56 -10.61 14.77
CA ALA A 316 12.39 -10.20 16.17
C ALA A 316 11.43 -9.00 16.29
N LEU A 317 11.58 -7.99 15.42
CA LEU A 317 10.71 -6.81 15.43
C LEU A 317 9.28 -7.14 15.01
N ARG A 318 9.05 -8.05 14.07
CA ARG A 318 7.69 -8.49 13.70
C ARG A 318 6.96 -9.06 14.92
N GLY A 319 7.58 -9.97 15.66
CA GLY A 319 6.98 -10.52 16.91
C GLY A 319 6.76 -9.46 18.00
N MET A 320 7.70 -8.50 18.15
CA MET A 320 7.51 -7.39 19.09
C MET A 320 6.37 -6.45 18.68
N LEU A 321 6.21 -6.19 17.38
CA LEU A 321 5.15 -5.34 16.81
C LEU A 321 3.78 -6.05 16.85
N GLU A 322 3.74 -7.37 16.78
CA GLU A 322 2.54 -8.16 17.05
C GLU A 322 2.07 -7.95 18.49
N GLY A 323 2.99 -7.90 19.47
CA GLY A 323 2.67 -7.55 20.85
C GLY A 323 1.95 -6.21 21.00
N VAL A 324 2.17 -5.24 20.09
CA VAL A 324 1.46 -3.94 20.09
C VAL A 324 -0.03 -4.11 19.81
N THR A 325 -0.39 -5.03 18.91
CA THR A 325 -1.79 -5.30 18.54
C THR A 325 -2.46 -6.23 19.55
N LEU A 326 -1.75 -7.21 20.10
CA LEU A 326 -2.31 -8.16 21.05
C LEU A 326 -2.55 -7.54 22.45
N ASN A 327 -1.51 -6.94 23.02
CA ASN A 327 -1.49 -6.50 24.42
C ASN A 327 -1.13 -5.02 24.60
N GLY A 328 -0.76 -4.34 23.51
CA GLY A 328 -0.25 -2.98 23.54
C GLY A 328 -1.29 -1.89 23.21
N THR A 329 -0.82 -0.89 22.51
CA THR A 329 -1.56 0.35 22.21
C THR A 329 -2.48 0.25 21.00
N ALA A 330 -2.49 -0.87 20.26
CA ALA A 330 -3.22 -1.02 18.99
C ALA A 330 -4.19 -2.22 18.98
N LYS A 331 -4.87 -2.51 20.09
CA LYS A 331 -5.81 -3.64 20.15
C LYS A 331 -6.93 -3.57 19.10
N LYS A 332 -7.30 -2.36 18.66
CA LYS A 332 -8.31 -2.14 17.61
C LYS A 332 -7.80 -2.46 16.19
N ALA A 333 -6.50 -2.75 16.04
CA ALA A 333 -5.91 -3.23 14.79
C ALA A 333 -5.89 -4.76 14.66
N GLN A 334 -6.35 -5.50 15.69
CA GLN A 334 -6.50 -6.95 15.58
C GLN A 334 -7.48 -7.29 14.45
N LEU A 335 -7.10 -8.27 13.64
CA LEU A 335 -7.89 -8.75 12.53
C LEU A 335 -8.62 -10.04 12.91
N ASP A 336 -9.68 -10.32 12.19
CA ASP A 336 -10.36 -11.61 12.25
C ASP A 336 -9.83 -12.51 11.13
N GLY A 337 -9.37 -13.70 11.48
CA GLY A 337 -8.76 -14.66 10.55
C GLY A 337 -7.28 -14.41 10.22
N TYR A 338 -6.69 -13.30 10.67
CA TYR A 338 -5.30 -12.97 10.36
C TYR A 338 -4.56 -12.39 11.56
N THR A 339 -3.26 -12.70 11.67
CA THR A 339 -2.38 -11.99 12.58
C THR A 339 -2.04 -10.60 12.02
N ALA A 340 -1.83 -9.64 12.90
CA ALA A 340 -1.42 -8.29 12.54
C ALA A 340 -0.33 -7.76 13.47
N ALA A 341 0.61 -7.03 12.91
CA ALA A 341 1.64 -6.33 13.65
C ALA A 341 1.71 -4.87 13.22
N GLY A 342 2.06 -3.97 14.12
CA GLY A 342 2.15 -2.57 13.77
C GLY A 342 2.46 -1.66 14.94
N LYS A 343 2.42 -0.35 14.69
CA LYS A 343 2.72 0.65 15.71
C LYS A 343 1.81 1.86 15.58
N THR A 344 1.30 2.33 16.71
CA THR A 344 0.56 3.58 16.83
C THR A 344 1.49 4.77 16.92
N GLY A 345 1.07 5.89 16.32
CA GLY A 345 1.63 7.22 16.52
C GLY A 345 0.56 8.20 16.97
N THR A 346 0.96 9.10 17.85
CA THR A 346 0.16 10.26 18.26
C THR A 346 1.15 11.39 18.48
N ALA A 347 1.23 12.30 17.54
CA ALA A 347 2.17 13.40 17.55
C ALA A 347 1.43 14.73 17.69
N GLN A 348 1.91 15.59 18.58
CA GLN A 348 1.42 16.96 18.69
C GLN A 348 1.91 17.78 17.50
N LYS A 349 1.04 18.59 16.91
CA LYS A 349 1.46 19.54 15.87
C LYS A 349 2.16 20.75 16.49
N ILE A 350 3.11 21.31 15.77
CA ILE A 350 3.71 22.58 16.15
C ILE A 350 2.73 23.70 15.77
N ASP A 351 2.35 24.51 16.73
CA ASP A 351 1.55 25.71 16.48
C ASP A 351 2.43 26.75 15.77
N PRO A 352 2.04 27.20 14.55
CA PRO A 352 2.86 28.12 13.77
C PRO A 352 3.00 29.51 14.42
N LYS A 353 2.08 29.87 15.30
CA LYS A 353 2.09 31.19 16.00
C LYS A 353 3.06 31.19 17.19
N THR A 354 2.95 30.15 18.03
CA THR A 354 3.76 30.06 19.26
C THR A 354 5.08 29.31 19.04
N ARG A 355 5.22 28.55 17.95
CA ARG A 355 6.35 27.65 17.64
C ARG A 355 6.58 26.59 18.74
N THR A 356 5.52 26.26 19.48
CA THR A 356 5.51 25.20 20.50
C THR A 356 4.54 24.11 20.12
N TYR A 357 4.61 22.96 20.79
CA TYR A 357 3.65 21.87 20.57
C TYR A 357 2.24 22.29 21.02
N SER A 358 1.28 22.11 20.11
CA SER A 358 -0.14 22.35 20.39
C SER A 358 -0.67 21.36 21.42
N LYS A 359 -1.51 21.82 22.33
CA LYS A 359 -2.19 20.96 23.30
C LYS A 359 -3.46 20.29 22.75
N THR A 360 -3.95 20.76 21.59
CA THR A 360 -5.26 20.35 21.05
C THR A 360 -5.18 19.79 19.62
N LYS A 361 -4.05 19.98 18.93
CA LYS A 361 -3.88 19.53 17.55
C LYS A 361 -2.88 18.40 17.47
N PHE A 362 -3.33 17.26 16.94
CA PHE A 362 -2.57 16.04 16.86
C PHE A 362 -2.57 15.48 15.44
N VAL A 363 -1.55 14.72 15.12
CA VAL A 363 -1.55 13.77 14.01
C VAL A 363 -1.64 12.37 14.61
N ALA A 364 -2.71 11.68 14.31
CA ALA A 364 -2.92 10.30 14.73
C ALA A 364 -2.51 9.36 13.60
N SER A 365 -1.74 8.33 13.89
CA SER A 365 -1.30 7.39 12.87
C SER A 365 -1.25 5.95 13.37
N PHE A 366 -1.40 5.03 12.44
CA PHE A 366 -1.07 3.63 12.63
C PHE A 366 -0.40 3.11 11.35
N VAL A 367 0.68 2.37 11.52
CA VAL A 367 1.32 1.64 10.43
C VAL A 367 1.54 0.21 10.86
N GLY A 368 1.13 -0.72 10.02
CA GLY A 368 1.22 -2.14 10.32
C GLY A 368 1.25 -2.99 9.06
N PHE A 369 1.37 -4.29 9.25
CA PHE A 369 1.38 -5.30 8.20
C PHE A 369 0.64 -6.55 8.66
N ALA A 370 0.17 -7.31 7.71
CA ALA A 370 -0.55 -8.56 7.93
C ALA A 370 -0.36 -9.51 6.72
N PRO A 371 -0.35 -10.85 6.96
CA PRO A 371 -0.12 -11.55 8.24
C PRO A 371 1.26 -11.26 8.84
N VAL A 372 1.52 -11.66 10.10
CA VAL A 372 2.80 -11.34 10.79
C VAL A 372 3.97 -12.15 10.25
N ASN A 373 3.75 -13.44 9.99
CA ASN A 373 4.83 -14.34 9.59
C ASN A 373 5.20 -14.21 8.10
N ASP A 374 4.20 -14.00 7.25
CA ASP A 374 4.37 -13.80 5.80
C ASP A 374 3.55 -12.57 5.37
N PRO A 375 4.05 -11.35 5.60
CA PRO A 375 3.29 -10.14 5.35
C PRO A 375 2.96 -9.94 3.87
N ALA A 376 1.66 -9.97 3.55
CA ALA A 376 1.19 -9.71 2.20
C ALA A 376 1.07 -8.22 1.89
N VAL A 377 0.77 -7.42 2.93
CA VAL A 377 0.58 -5.97 2.79
C VAL A 377 1.14 -5.21 3.98
N VAL A 378 1.60 -4.00 3.70
CA VAL A 378 1.82 -2.94 4.69
C VAL A 378 0.78 -1.86 4.47
N ILE A 379 0.11 -1.46 5.55
CA ILE A 379 -0.90 -0.40 5.51
C ILE A 379 -0.52 0.68 6.51
N ILE A 380 -0.45 1.91 6.04
CA ILE A 380 -0.35 3.10 6.91
C ILE A 380 -1.62 3.93 6.80
N VAL A 381 -2.07 4.41 7.94
CA VAL A 381 -3.16 5.38 8.04
C VAL A 381 -2.68 6.56 8.86
N VAL A 382 -2.84 7.76 8.32
CA VAL A 382 -2.52 9.03 8.99
C VAL A 382 -3.73 9.93 8.96
N ILE A 383 -4.18 10.40 10.11
CA ILE A 383 -5.35 11.27 10.29
C ILE A 383 -4.90 12.57 10.94
N ASP A 384 -5.14 13.68 10.26
CA ASP A 384 -4.72 15.02 10.67
C ASP A 384 -5.81 15.77 11.43
N GLU A 385 -5.47 16.24 12.62
CA GLU A 385 -6.34 17.01 13.51
C GLU A 385 -7.71 16.33 13.76
N PRO A 386 -7.76 15.04 14.20
CA PRO A 386 -9.04 14.44 14.55
C PRO A 386 -9.67 15.14 15.76
N GLY A 387 -10.98 15.31 15.71
CA GLY A 387 -11.77 15.80 16.83
C GLY A 387 -12.07 14.68 17.83
N GLY A 388 -12.23 15.02 19.11
CA GLY A 388 -12.54 14.05 20.15
C GLY A 388 -11.38 13.11 20.47
N ALA A 389 -11.51 11.82 20.09
CA ALA A 389 -10.42 10.85 20.26
C ALA A 389 -9.28 11.16 19.25
N TYR A 390 -8.05 11.25 19.76
CA TYR A 390 -6.90 11.67 18.98
C TYR A 390 -5.73 10.68 19.02
N HIS A 391 -5.89 9.55 19.72
CA HIS A 391 -4.85 8.52 19.72
C HIS A 391 -4.90 7.67 18.45
N GLY A 392 -3.73 7.38 17.86
CA GLY A 392 -3.63 6.55 16.66
C GLY A 392 -4.26 5.17 16.82
N GLY A 393 -4.22 4.59 18.05
CA GLY A 393 -4.89 3.35 18.36
C GLY A 393 -6.43 3.43 18.35
N ASP A 394 -7.00 4.64 18.48
CA ASP A 394 -8.45 4.84 18.51
C ASP A 394 -9.04 5.22 17.16
N VAL A 395 -8.30 6.01 16.35
CA VAL A 395 -8.83 6.57 15.10
C VAL A 395 -8.17 6.01 13.84
N ALA A 396 -6.88 5.64 13.88
CA ALA A 396 -6.17 5.12 12.71
C ALA A 396 -6.11 3.57 12.67
N ALA A 397 -5.96 2.92 13.82
CA ALA A 397 -5.93 1.45 13.91
C ALA A 397 -7.23 0.77 13.43
N PRO A 398 -8.44 1.30 13.72
CA PRO A 398 -9.68 0.75 13.15
C PRO A 398 -9.74 0.83 11.62
N VAL A 399 -9.21 1.89 11.01
CA VAL A 399 -9.14 2.04 9.55
C VAL A 399 -8.22 0.99 8.93
N PHE A 400 -7.03 0.78 9.54
CA PHE A 400 -6.14 -0.32 9.15
C PHE A 400 -6.88 -1.66 9.17
N ARG A 401 -7.59 -1.96 10.27
CA ARG A 401 -8.37 -3.19 10.42
C ARG A 401 -9.40 -3.31 9.30
N GLN A 402 -10.21 -2.27 9.08
CA GLN A 402 -11.26 -2.28 8.07
C GLN A 402 -10.71 -2.53 6.67
N ILE A 403 -9.59 -1.88 6.31
CA ILE A 403 -8.94 -2.10 5.01
C ILE A 403 -8.40 -3.53 4.94
N ALA A 404 -7.63 -3.98 5.93
CA ALA A 404 -6.97 -5.28 5.90
C ALA A 404 -7.98 -6.45 5.83
N GLU A 405 -9.06 -6.41 6.63
CA GLU A 405 -10.10 -7.45 6.65
C GLU A 405 -10.87 -7.55 5.31
N GLN A 406 -10.94 -6.47 4.53
CA GLN A 406 -11.54 -6.49 3.20
C GLN A 406 -10.58 -7.03 2.14
N ILE A 407 -9.33 -6.55 2.14
CA ILE A 407 -8.41 -6.82 1.03
C ILE A 407 -7.66 -8.15 1.15
N LEU A 408 -7.34 -8.64 2.36
CA LEU A 408 -6.59 -9.89 2.51
C LEU A 408 -7.29 -11.11 1.90
N PRO A 409 -8.60 -11.34 2.15
CA PRO A 409 -9.33 -12.40 1.46
C PRO A 409 -9.39 -12.19 -0.05
N GLU A 410 -9.61 -10.95 -0.51
CA GLU A 410 -9.67 -10.61 -1.93
C GLU A 410 -8.34 -10.86 -2.65
N MET A 411 -7.22 -10.61 -1.98
CA MET A 411 -5.89 -10.93 -2.47
C MET A 411 -5.58 -12.45 -2.42
N GLY A 412 -6.49 -13.27 -1.90
CA GLY A 412 -6.30 -14.71 -1.73
C GLY A 412 -5.25 -15.06 -0.68
N VAL A 413 -5.06 -14.20 0.32
CA VAL A 413 -4.17 -14.46 1.45
C VAL A 413 -4.82 -15.51 2.35
N ILE A 414 -4.09 -16.59 2.65
CA ILE A 414 -4.61 -17.66 3.50
C ILE A 414 -4.66 -17.14 4.95
N PRO A 415 -5.81 -17.30 5.63
CA PRO A 415 -5.92 -16.98 7.05
C PRO A 415 -4.91 -17.77 7.89
N ASP A 416 -4.26 -17.11 8.83
CA ASP A 416 -3.28 -17.71 9.75
C ASP A 416 -3.80 -17.82 11.19
N THR A 417 -5.06 -17.43 11.41
CA THR A 417 -5.81 -17.63 12.68
C THR A 417 -7.27 -17.99 12.38
N ASP A 418 -7.97 -18.50 13.38
CA ASP A 418 -9.39 -18.83 13.24
C ASP A 418 -10.25 -17.56 13.11
N PHE A 419 -11.24 -17.61 12.23
CA PHE A 419 -12.26 -16.57 12.14
C PHE A 419 -13.22 -16.62 13.33
N LYS A 420 -13.48 -15.46 13.90
CA LYS A 420 -14.48 -15.28 14.97
C LYS A 420 -15.81 -14.76 14.44
N ASN A 421 -15.77 -14.05 13.28
CA ASN A 421 -16.95 -13.48 12.66
C ASN A 421 -17.45 -14.37 11.51
N PRO A 422 -18.71 -14.92 11.60
CA PRO A 422 -19.27 -15.76 10.56
C PRO A 422 -19.40 -15.08 9.18
N GLU A 423 -19.55 -13.76 9.12
CA GLU A 423 -19.65 -13.03 7.85
C GLU A 423 -18.32 -13.01 7.09
N LEU A 424 -17.19 -12.95 7.81
CA LEU A 424 -15.86 -13.01 7.20
C LEU A 424 -15.52 -14.44 6.77
N VAL A 425 -15.99 -15.46 7.51
CA VAL A 425 -15.94 -16.85 7.08
C VAL A 425 -16.67 -17.03 5.76
N ALA A 426 -17.89 -16.47 5.63
CA ALA A 426 -18.68 -16.56 4.41
C ALA A 426 -17.97 -15.90 3.20
N ARG A 427 -17.23 -14.79 3.41
CA ARG A 427 -16.44 -14.14 2.34
C ARG A 427 -15.19 -14.92 1.97
N ALA A 428 -14.49 -15.49 2.95
CA ALA A 428 -13.30 -16.32 2.71
C ALA A 428 -13.64 -17.67 2.06
N VAL A 429 -14.89 -18.13 2.25
CA VAL A 429 -15.41 -19.41 1.74
C VAL A 429 -16.44 -19.18 0.62
N GLN A 430 -16.49 -18.00 -0.02
CA GLN A 430 -17.36 -17.81 -1.19
C GLN A 430 -17.01 -18.88 -2.24
N THR A 431 -17.98 -19.76 -2.49
CA THR A 431 -17.80 -20.86 -3.42
C THR A 431 -17.67 -20.33 -4.84
N PRO A 432 -16.92 -21.01 -5.72
CA PRO A 432 -16.82 -20.63 -7.13
C PRO A 432 -18.17 -20.44 -7.83
N ALA A 433 -19.23 -21.11 -7.34
CA ALA A 433 -20.60 -20.98 -7.84
C ALA A 433 -21.24 -19.62 -7.49
N GLU A 434 -20.91 -19.03 -6.35
CA GLU A 434 -21.44 -17.71 -5.94
C GLU A 434 -20.69 -16.60 -6.64
N ILE A 435 -19.36 -16.74 -6.79
CA ILE A 435 -18.52 -15.82 -7.58
C ILE A 435 -18.94 -15.87 -9.06
N SER A 436 -19.26 -17.06 -9.60
CA SER A 436 -19.78 -17.21 -10.96
C SER A 436 -21.14 -16.55 -11.13
N LYS A 437 -22.07 -16.71 -10.17
CA LYS A 437 -23.37 -16.04 -10.21
C LYS A 437 -23.26 -14.51 -10.16
N MET A 438 -22.40 -13.98 -9.32
CA MET A 438 -22.14 -12.54 -9.25
C MET A 438 -21.52 -12.01 -10.55
N ARG A 439 -20.57 -12.73 -11.14
CA ARG A 439 -20.01 -12.41 -12.47
C ARG A 439 -21.03 -12.50 -13.60
N ASP A 440 -21.92 -13.48 -13.54
CA ASP A 440 -22.98 -13.64 -14.54
C ASP A 440 -24.06 -12.57 -14.39
N GLU A 441 -24.35 -12.12 -13.17
CA GLU A 441 -25.24 -10.99 -12.90
C GLU A 441 -24.61 -9.65 -13.30
N GLU A 442 -23.33 -9.47 -13.08
CA GLU A 442 -22.56 -8.30 -13.51
C GLU A 442 -22.43 -8.25 -15.04
N LYS A 443 -22.15 -9.39 -15.69
CA LYS A 443 -22.18 -9.51 -17.16
C LYS A 443 -23.56 -9.21 -17.75
N ARG A 444 -24.63 -9.69 -17.14
CA ARG A 444 -26.00 -9.38 -17.59
C ARG A 444 -26.31 -7.89 -17.44
N ARG A 445 -25.89 -7.25 -16.35
CA ARG A 445 -26.01 -5.79 -16.21
C ARG A 445 -25.23 -5.03 -17.27
N ASP A 446 -24.01 -5.46 -17.56
CA ASP A 446 -23.18 -4.87 -18.63
C ASP A 446 -23.73 -5.16 -20.03
N GLU A 447 -24.35 -6.31 -20.25
CA GLU A 447 -25.03 -6.66 -21.51
C GLU A 447 -26.32 -5.86 -21.66
N ASP A 448 -27.11 -5.67 -20.62
CA ASP A 448 -28.32 -4.83 -20.61
C ASP A 448 -27.98 -3.35 -20.88
N VAL A 449 -26.88 -2.84 -20.31
CA VAL A 449 -26.38 -1.49 -20.59
C VAL A 449 -25.89 -1.37 -22.05
N ARG A 450 -25.20 -2.39 -22.55
CA ARG A 450 -24.72 -2.42 -23.97
C ARG A 450 -25.85 -2.61 -24.98
N GLU A 451 -26.91 -3.33 -24.64
CA GLU A 451 -28.10 -3.43 -25.51
C GLU A 451 -28.90 -2.11 -25.53
N GLN A 452 -28.91 -1.34 -24.45
CA GLN A 452 -29.46 0.01 -24.43
C GLN A 452 -28.63 0.99 -25.27
N GLU A 453 -27.29 0.89 -25.22
CA GLU A 453 -26.39 1.70 -26.06
C GLU A 453 -26.37 1.26 -27.53
N SER A 454 -26.60 -0.03 -27.84
CA SER A 454 -26.60 -0.55 -29.22
C SER A 454 -27.88 -0.25 -29.99
N ARG A 455 -28.95 0.17 -29.34
CA ARG A 455 -30.17 0.67 -30.00
C ARG A 455 -30.00 2.06 -30.61
N ASP A 456 -28.88 2.74 -30.31
CA ASP A 456 -28.62 4.12 -30.75
C ASP A 456 -27.43 4.28 -31.73
N SER A 457 -26.77 3.20 -32.19
CA SER A 457 -25.72 3.33 -33.21
C SER A 457 -25.58 2.10 -34.12
N THR A 458 -26.03 2.24 -35.35
CA THR A 458 -25.70 1.38 -36.48
C THR A 458 -24.32 1.69 -37.02
N MET A 459 -23.31 0.84 -36.78
CA MET A 459 -22.08 0.71 -37.56
C MET A 459 -21.36 -0.64 -37.30
N PRO A 460 -20.67 -1.25 -38.30
CA PRO A 460 -20.25 -2.65 -38.23
C PRO A 460 -18.95 -2.89 -37.48
N ARG A 461 -18.89 -4.02 -36.76
CA ARG A 461 -17.73 -4.51 -36.02
C ARG A 461 -16.85 -5.43 -36.85
N VAL A 462 -15.54 -5.21 -36.78
CA VAL A 462 -14.50 -6.14 -37.25
C VAL A 462 -14.00 -6.94 -36.06
N ALA A 463 -14.00 -8.27 -36.22
CA ALA A 463 -13.48 -9.20 -35.21
C ALA A 463 -11.96 -9.34 -35.31
N ALA A 464 -11.24 -9.28 -34.20
CA ALA A 464 -9.85 -9.73 -34.10
C ALA A 464 -9.71 -10.75 -32.96
N ARG A 465 -9.20 -11.94 -33.32
CA ARG A 465 -8.63 -12.96 -32.43
C ARG A 465 -7.18 -12.59 -32.16
N ASP A 466 -6.65 -12.71 -30.95
CA ASP A 466 -5.60 -13.67 -30.60
C ASP A 466 -5.12 -13.53 -29.15
N ASN A 467 -4.94 -14.70 -28.57
CA ASN A 467 -4.52 -15.00 -27.19
C ASN A 467 -3.00 -15.01 -27.05
N LYS A 468 -2.48 -14.46 -25.94
CA LYS A 468 -1.33 -14.99 -25.19
C LYS A 468 -1.10 -14.20 -23.89
N GLY A 469 -1.81 -14.52 -22.86
CA GLY A 469 -1.48 -14.16 -21.47
C GLY A 469 -1.94 -15.29 -20.56
N GLY A 470 -1.06 -15.81 -19.75
CA GLY A 470 -1.12 -17.09 -19.03
C GLY A 470 -2.34 -17.34 -18.17
N GLU A 471 -3.45 -17.59 -18.79
CA GLU A 471 -4.67 -18.10 -18.19
C GLU A 471 -4.54 -19.61 -18.00
N ILE A 472 -4.95 -20.10 -16.82
CA ILE A 472 -5.03 -21.55 -16.59
C ILE A 472 -6.23 -22.05 -17.40
N VAL A 473 -5.97 -22.73 -18.52
CA VAL A 473 -7.02 -23.34 -19.34
C VAL A 473 -7.48 -24.62 -18.63
N TYR A 474 -8.71 -24.62 -18.14
CA TYR A 474 -9.36 -25.81 -17.61
C TYR A 474 -9.96 -26.60 -18.79
N ALA A 475 -9.44 -27.80 -19.06
CA ALA A 475 -10.09 -28.71 -19.98
C ALA A 475 -11.29 -29.34 -19.27
N VAL A 476 -12.50 -28.95 -19.65
CA VAL A 476 -13.73 -29.62 -19.21
C VAL A 476 -13.94 -30.81 -20.14
N ALA A 477 -13.74 -32.02 -19.63
CA ALA A 477 -14.16 -33.24 -20.34
C ALA A 477 -15.70 -33.32 -20.37
N THR A 478 -16.28 -33.91 -21.38
CA THR A 478 -17.72 -34.09 -21.63
C THR A 478 -18.46 -34.96 -20.59
N SER A 479 -17.80 -35.36 -19.51
CA SER A 479 -18.37 -35.93 -18.28
C SER A 479 -18.08 -34.98 -17.12
N ASN A 480 -18.94 -34.91 -16.12
CA ASN A 480 -18.85 -34.06 -14.91
C ASN A 480 -17.56 -34.25 -14.06
N ALA A 481 -16.45 -34.64 -14.63
CA ALA A 481 -15.18 -34.86 -13.97
C ALA A 481 -14.30 -33.60 -14.03
N ILE A 482 -13.81 -33.15 -12.87
CA ILE A 482 -12.84 -32.08 -12.75
C ILE A 482 -11.45 -32.67 -12.99
N LEU A 483 -10.68 -32.11 -13.93
CA LEU A 483 -9.33 -32.57 -14.20
C LEU A 483 -8.30 -31.69 -13.46
N MET A 484 -7.29 -32.31 -12.86
CA MET A 484 -6.19 -31.66 -12.17
C MET A 484 -5.38 -30.78 -13.14
N PRO A 485 -5.28 -29.46 -12.92
CA PRO A 485 -4.43 -28.60 -13.74
C PRO A 485 -2.94 -28.83 -13.46
N ASP A 486 -2.06 -28.40 -14.39
CA ASP A 486 -0.62 -28.38 -14.13
C ASP A 486 -0.27 -27.13 -13.29
N LEU A 487 0.10 -27.37 -12.04
CA LEU A 487 0.45 -26.33 -11.07
C LEU A 487 1.96 -26.06 -10.98
N ARG A 488 2.80 -26.87 -11.65
CA ARG A 488 4.25 -26.72 -11.59
C ARG A 488 4.71 -25.37 -12.11
N GLY A 489 5.70 -24.79 -11.44
CA GLY A 489 6.22 -23.45 -11.73
C GLY A 489 5.35 -22.29 -11.22
N ARG A 490 4.17 -22.56 -10.66
CA ARG A 490 3.26 -21.55 -10.11
C ARG A 490 3.66 -21.14 -8.70
N SER A 491 3.32 -19.91 -8.32
CA SER A 491 3.49 -19.44 -6.95
C SER A 491 2.51 -20.14 -6.00
N VAL A 492 2.82 -20.16 -4.71
CA VAL A 492 1.90 -20.69 -3.67
C VAL A 492 0.51 -20.04 -3.79
N ARG A 493 0.47 -18.74 -4.06
CA ARG A 493 -0.77 -17.98 -4.25
C ARG A 493 -1.60 -18.46 -5.44
N ASP A 494 -0.95 -18.70 -6.59
CA ASP A 494 -1.65 -19.16 -7.80
C ASP A 494 -2.16 -20.60 -7.64
N VAL A 495 -1.40 -21.43 -6.94
CA VAL A 495 -1.78 -22.81 -6.60
C VAL A 495 -2.97 -22.81 -5.65
N ALA A 496 -2.94 -22.02 -4.57
CA ALA A 496 -4.04 -21.92 -3.62
C ALA A 496 -5.33 -21.44 -4.30
N ARG A 497 -5.21 -20.44 -5.18
CA ARG A 497 -6.33 -19.96 -5.98
C ARG A 497 -6.91 -21.03 -6.90
N ALA A 498 -6.06 -21.79 -7.58
CA ALA A 498 -6.50 -22.86 -8.47
C ALA A 498 -7.20 -24.00 -7.70
N CYS A 499 -6.66 -24.41 -6.55
CA CYS A 499 -7.28 -25.41 -5.68
C CYS A 499 -8.64 -24.93 -5.14
N ALA A 500 -8.73 -23.69 -4.69
CA ALA A 500 -9.97 -23.09 -4.21
C ALA A 500 -11.04 -23.01 -5.32
N GLN A 501 -10.65 -22.62 -6.54
CA GLN A 501 -11.55 -22.56 -7.70
C GLN A 501 -12.08 -23.95 -8.11
N LEU A 502 -11.31 -25.00 -7.86
CA LEU A 502 -11.72 -26.37 -8.12
C LEU A 502 -12.50 -27.02 -6.96
N GLY A 503 -12.67 -26.29 -5.84
CA GLY A 503 -13.30 -26.83 -4.63
C GLY A 503 -12.48 -27.92 -3.93
N MET A 504 -11.13 -27.87 -4.06
CA MET A 504 -10.18 -28.81 -3.52
C MET A 504 -9.47 -28.26 -2.29
N GLN A 505 -9.03 -29.15 -1.39
CA GLN A 505 -8.19 -28.77 -0.26
C GLN A 505 -6.71 -28.83 -0.65
N LEU A 506 -5.96 -27.76 -0.39
CA LEU A 506 -4.52 -27.71 -0.65
C LEU A 506 -3.74 -28.07 0.62
N GLU A 507 -2.83 -29.05 0.49
CA GLU A 507 -1.79 -29.29 1.47
C GLU A 507 -0.42 -28.95 0.86
N ALA A 508 0.10 -27.78 1.26
CA ALA A 508 1.37 -27.28 0.79
C ALA A 508 2.52 -27.91 1.59
N ARG A 509 3.56 -28.42 0.89
CA ARG A 509 4.76 -29.01 1.48
C ARG A 509 5.99 -28.24 1.03
N GLY A 510 6.95 -28.08 1.91
CA GLY A 510 8.21 -27.37 1.63
C GLY A 510 8.18 -25.88 1.98
N GLU A 511 9.33 -25.21 1.88
CA GLU A 511 9.51 -23.81 2.24
C GLU A 511 9.52 -22.92 0.99
N GLY A 512 8.46 -22.16 0.78
CA GLY A 512 8.37 -21.00 -0.12
C GLY A 512 8.81 -21.23 -1.57
N GLY A 513 8.47 -20.31 -2.46
CA GLY A 513 8.91 -20.35 -3.85
C GLY A 513 7.82 -20.78 -4.83
N ARG A 514 8.17 -21.73 -5.75
CA ARG A 514 7.27 -22.20 -6.79
C ARG A 514 6.95 -23.66 -6.62
N ALA A 515 5.80 -24.11 -7.11
CA ALA A 515 5.42 -25.51 -7.13
C ALA A 515 6.41 -26.33 -7.98
N LEU A 516 7.04 -27.32 -7.37
CA LEU A 516 8.00 -28.23 -8.01
C LEU A 516 7.32 -29.53 -8.40
N GLY A 517 6.35 -30.00 -7.60
CA GLY A 517 5.62 -31.22 -7.80
C GLY A 517 4.19 -31.11 -7.30
N GLN A 518 3.31 -32.00 -7.76
CA GLN A 518 1.91 -32.07 -7.34
C GLN A 518 1.39 -33.49 -7.33
N THR A 519 0.48 -33.80 -6.43
CA THR A 519 -0.25 -35.07 -6.35
C THR A 519 -1.71 -34.76 -5.99
N PRO A 520 -2.70 -35.20 -6.82
CA PRO A 520 -2.59 -35.94 -8.06
C PRO A 520 -1.83 -35.21 -9.18
N GLY A 521 -1.32 -35.97 -10.15
CA GLY A 521 -0.63 -35.42 -11.32
C GLY A 521 -1.57 -34.65 -12.25
N ALA A 522 -1.00 -33.75 -13.08
CA ALA A 522 -1.78 -33.00 -14.07
C ALA A 522 -2.57 -33.93 -15.00
N GLY A 523 -3.85 -33.60 -15.23
CA GLY A 523 -4.79 -34.39 -16.03
C GLY A 523 -5.49 -35.54 -15.27
N ALA A 524 -5.19 -35.80 -14.01
CA ALA A 524 -5.91 -36.76 -13.19
C ALA A 524 -7.35 -36.27 -12.90
N GLU A 525 -8.30 -37.18 -12.85
CA GLU A 525 -9.66 -36.90 -12.44
C GLU A 525 -9.73 -36.65 -10.93
N LEU A 526 -10.37 -35.54 -10.52
CA LEU A 526 -10.53 -35.11 -9.15
C LEU A 526 -11.97 -35.29 -8.67
N ARG A 527 -12.11 -35.62 -7.38
CA ARG A 527 -13.41 -35.62 -6.69
C ARG A 527 -13.53 -34.34 -5.85
N GLN A 528 -14.72 -33.77 -5.81
CA GLN A 528 -14.98 -32.56 -5.02
C GLN A 528 -14.58 -32.76 -3.55
N GLY A 529 -13.74 -31.84 -3.01
CA GLY A 529 -13.21 -31.91 -1.64
C GLY A 529 -11.94 -32.75 -1.48
N GLU A 530 -11.37 -33.28 -2.58
CA GLU A 530 -10.11 -34.06 -2.54
C GLU A 530 -8.94 -33.18 -2.11
N ILE A 531 -7.98 -33.77 -1.37
CA ILE A 531 -6.79 -33.08 -0.90
C ILE A 531 -5.73 -33.12 -2.00
N ILE A 532 -5.25 -31.95 -2.41
CA ILE A 532 -4.16 -31.79 -3.36
C ILE A 532 -2.87 -31.47 -2.59
N TYR A 533 -1.86 -32.31 -2.78
CA TYR A 533 -0.53 -32.10 -2.23
C TYR A 533 0.34 -31.38 -3.25
N VAL A 534 0.98 -30.28 -2.85
CA VAL A 534 1.89 -29.55 -3.73
C VAL A 534 3.19 -29.26 -2.99
N ASP A 535 4.29 -29.70 -3.59
CA ASP A 535 5.64 -29.47 -3.07
C ASP A 535 6.19 -28.15 -3.62
N PHE A 536 6.58 -27.24 -2.71
CA PHE A 536 7.13 -25.93 -3.04
C PHE A 536 8.61 -25.84 -2.73
N GLY A 537 9.35 -25.09 -3.57
CA GLY A 537 10.78 -24.90 -3.39
C GLY A 537 11.33 -23.83 -4.33
N LYS A 538 12.64 -23.59 -4.23
CA LYS A 538 13.35 -22.69 -5.16
C LYS A 538 13.59 -23.45 -6.47
N LEU A 539 13.23 -22.86 -7.59
CA LEU A 539 13.71 -23.30 -8.91
C LEU A 539 15.20 -22.94 -9.00
N ASN A 540 16.07 -23.95 -9.18
CA ASN A 540 17.50 -23.75 -9.45
C ASN A 540 17.71 -23.05 -10.79
#